data_88ccb99d3040e94db06d9caca5e36a0b
#
_entry.id   88ccb99d3040e94db06d9caca5e36a0b
#
_cell.length_a   1.000
_cell.length_b   1.000
_cell.length_c   1.000
_cell.angle_alpha   90.00
_cell.angle_beta   90.00
_cell.angle_gamma   90.00
#
_symmetry.space_group_name_H-M   'P 1'
#
loop_
_entity.id
_entity.type
_entity.pdbx_description
1 polymer ?
#
loop_
_entity_poly.entity_id
_entity_poly.type
_entity_poly.pdbx_seq_one_letter_code
_entity_poly.pdbx_strand_id
1 'polypeptide(L)'
;MGVWWMTEAIPLAATALLPLVIFPLAGVGTIKEVGAPYASATIFLFMGGFLIALALQRWNLHRRLALYVVKVIGTSPKRLILGFMLATGFLSMWVSNTATAVVMLPIGTSVLALTAETVGGWDKQKKFATALMLGIAYSASIGSLGTLIGTPPNAFLNAYMADTWGVTLGFGRWMAVGVPLAATFLLIAWFLLITIFKPEMKEIPGGRELIDDEIKALGPWTRPQIMTGIIFVLAAAAWVTLPLVLSEFENYDDAIVGIAAGILLFILPADNKRRIRLLDWETANEMPWDVLLLFGGGLSLSSVFNSSGLSLWIGEMAKGLSVLPVVLIVAAVAALVLFLTEITSNTATAATFIPIMGGVAVGVGLTADGDINVLLLTIPVALAATCAFMLPVATPPNAIAYGSGYVKIGEMIKGGFGLNILGIFLITLTIYLLAVPIFGLSV
;
A
#
# COMPACT_ATOMS: atom_id res chain seq x y z
N MET A 1 -6.54 21.22 8.73
CA MET A 1 -5.86 19.92 8.62
C MET A 1 -5.48 19.61 7.16
N GLY A 2 -6.39 19.52 6.20
CA GLY A 2 -6.05 19.16 4.82
C GLY A 2 -4.91 20.01 4.20
N VAL A 3 -4.94 21.32 4.34
CA VAL A 3 -3.86 22.20 3.87
C VAL A 3 -2.53 21.87 4.57
N TRP A 4 -2.53 21.65 5.88
CA TRP A 4 -1.31 21.32 6.62
C TRP A 4 -0.77 19.92 6.30
N TRP A 5 -1.66 18.97 5.98
CA TRP A 5 -1.24 17.66 5.48
C TRP A 5 -0.63 17.73 4.07
N MET A 6 -1.20 18.54 3.18
CA MET A 6 -0.67 18.73 1.83
C MET A 6 0.63 19.54 1.79
N THR A 7 0.80 20.49 2.71
CA THR A 7 1.99 21.36 2.76
C THR A 7 3.05 20.89 3.76
N GLU A 8 2.74 19.84 4.56
CA GLU A 8 3.60 19.35 5.66
C GLU A 8 4.08 20.48 6.59
N ALA A 9 3.19 21.46 6.86
CA ALA A 9 3.52 22.63 7.69
C ALA A 9 4.05 22.25 9.09
N ILE A 10 3.57 21.11 9.63
CA ILE A 10 4.10 20.37 10.77
C ILE A 10 4.03 18.88 10.45
N PRO A 11 4.69 17.97 11.19
CA PRO A 11 4.59 16.53 10.97
C PRO A 11 3.13 16.06 10.85
N LEU A 12 2.86 15.16 9.90
CA LEU A 12 1.50 14.68 9.61
C LEU A 12 0.77 14.16 10.84
N ALA A 13 1.48 13.41 11.69
CA ALA A 13 0.94 12.89 12.95
C ALA A 13 0.57 14.01 13.95
N ALA A 14 1.37 15.08 14.01
CA ALA A 14 1.05 16.24 14.87
C ALA A 14 -0.20 16.97 14.37
N THR A 15 -0.33 17.16 13.05
CA THR A 15 -1.54 17.70 12.43
C THR A 15 -2.76 16.83 12.75
N ALA A 16 -2.59 15.51 12.81
CA ALA A 16 -3.64 14.57 13.13
C ALA A 16 -4.15 14.65 14.57
N LEU A 17 -3.44 15.31 15.49
CA LEU A 17 -3.91 15.55 16.86
C LEU A 17 -4.78 16.80 17.00
N LEU A 18 -4.86 17.65 15.97
CA LEU A 18 -5.67 18.90 16.03
C LEU A 18 -7.16 18.67 16.34
N PRO A 19 -7.82 17.60 15.84
CA PRO A 19 -9.21 17.34 16.20
C PRO A 19 -9.45 17.26 17.71
N LEU A 20 -8.52 16.63 18.45
CA LEU A 20 -8.63 16.45 19.91
C LEU A 20 -8.59 17.79 20.67
N VAL A 21 -8.10 18.84 20.06
CA VAL A 21 -8.01 20.17 20.66
C VAL A 21 -9.09 21.09 20.09
N ILE A 22 -9.17 21.19 18.76
CA ILE A 22 -10.00 22.19 18.09
C ILE A 22 -11.47 21.88 18.20
N PHE A 23 -11.90 20.63 18.00
CA PHE A 23 -13.33 20.29 17.99
C PHE A 23 -13.99 20.43 19.35
N PRO A 24 -13.40 19.95 20.46
CA PRO A 24 -13.96 20.22 21.79
C PRO A 24 -14.03 21.71 22.14
N LEU A 25 -12.99 22.48 21.81
CA LEU A 25 -12.99 23.92 22.07
C LEU A 25 -14.00 24.67 21.21
N ALA A 26 -14.28 24.18 20.01
CA ALA A 26 -15.29 24.75 19.12
C ALA A 26 -16.73 24.27 19.45
N GLY A 27 -16.91 23.42 20.46
CA GLY A 27 -18.21 22.88 20.84
C GLY A 27 -18.80 21.86 19.85
N VAL A 28 -17.97 21.27 19.00
CA VAL A 28 -18.41 20.32 17.96
C VAL A 28 -18.51 18.88 18.47
N GLY A 29 -17.96 18.61 19.66
CA GLY A 29 -18.04 17.30 20.31
C GLY A 29 -17.17 17.27 21.57
N THR A 30 -17.37 16.28 22.41
CA THR A 30 -16.54 16.07 23.61
C THR A 30 -15.20 15.41 23.20
N ILE A 31 -14.18 15.54 24.07
CA ILE A 31 -12.90 14.86 23.85
C ILE A 31 -13.07 13.34 23.71
N LYS A 32 -14.06 12.75 24.37
CA LYS A 32 -14.39 11.33 24.29
C LYS A 32 -14.92 10.95 22.91
N GLU A 33 -15.84 11.72 22.37
CA GLU A 33 -16.44 11.48 21.04
C GLU A 33 -15.41 11.69 19.93
N VAL A 34 -14.67 12.79 19.99
CA VAL A 34 -13.63 13.13 19.01
C VAL A 34 -12.42 12.17 19.09
N GLY A 35 -12.16 11.61 20.27
CA GLY A 35 -11.07 10.66 20.50
C GLY A 35 -11.41 9.21 20.12
N ALA A 36 -12.69 8.83 20.11
CA ALA A 36 -13.09 7.46 19.82
C ALA A 36 -12.56 6.91 18.47
N PRO A 37 -12.54 7.67 17.36
CA PRO A 37 -12.01 7.20 16.07
C PRO A 37 -10.54 6.81 16.09
N TYR A 38 -9.72 7.30 17.05
CA TYR A 38 -8.31 6.88 17.19
C TYR A 38 -8.16 5.45 17.71
N ALA A 39 -9.23 4.80 18.12
CA ALA A 39 -9.30 3.40 18.53
C ALA A 39 -10.23 2.58 17.62
N SER A 40 -10.37 2.97 16.36
CA SER A 40 -11.12 2.19 15.36
C SER A 40 -10.55 0.78 15.19
N ALA A 41 -11.41 -0.22 14.96
CA ALA A 41 -11.00 -1.61 14.73
C ALA A 41 -9.97 -1.73 13.60
N THR A 42 -10.09 -0.93 12.55
CA THR A 42 -9.14 -0.93 11.44
C THR A 42 -7.74 -0.47 11.87
N ILE A 43 -7.61 0.44 12.84
CA ILE A 43 -6.30 0.82 13.41
C ILE A 43 -5.66 -0.38 14.09
N PHE A 44 -6.43 -1.20 14.80
CA PHE A 44 -5.92 -2.45 15.41
C PHE A 44 -5.60 -3.52 14.37
N LEU A 45 -6.36 -3.61 13.27
CA LEU A 45 -6.01 -4.47 12.12
C LEU A 45 -4.63 -4.10 11.57
N PHE A 46 -4.38 -2.80 11.37
CA PHE A 46 -3.10 -2.29 10.90
C PHE A 46 -1.97 -2.55 11.90
N MET A 47 -2.21 -2.31 13.17
CA MET A 47 -1.26 -2.62 14.24
C MET A 47 -0.85 -4.10 14.20
N GLY A 48 -1.82 -5.02 14.10
CA GLY A 48 -1.56 -6.45 13.95
C GLY A 48 -0.74 -6.79 12.70
N GLY A 49 -1.10 -6.19 11.56
CA GLY A 49 -0.36 -6.32 10.31
C GLY A 49 1.09 -5.84 10.41
N PHE A 50 1.33 -4.70 11.05
CA PHE A 50 2.69 -4.18 11.29
C PHE A 50 3.51 -5.07 12.22
N LEU A 51 2.91 -5.64 13.28
CA LEU A 51 3.61 -6.60 14.15
C LEU A 51 4.09 -7.83 13.38
N ILE A 52 3.23 -8.37 12.49
CA ILE A 52 3.60 -9.49 11.61
C ILE A 52 4.73 -9.07 10.66
N ALA A 53 4.60 -7.91 10.01
CA ALA A 53 5.60 -7.37 9.09
C ALA A 53 6.97 -7.17 9.76
N LEU A 54 7.00 -6.60 10.97
CA LEU A 54 8.22 -6.41 11.75
C LEU A 54 8.88 -7.74 12.14
N ALA A 55 8.09 -8.77 12.47
CA ALA A 55 8.63 -10.09 12.73
C ALA A 55 9.23 -10.74 11.46
N LEU A 56 8.59 -10.57 10.29
CA LEU A 56 9.15 -11.00 9.00
C LEU A 56 10.48 -10.31 8.69
N GLN A 57 10.59 -9.01 9.02
CA GLN A 57 11.80 -8.21 8.83
C GLN A 57 12.90 -8.64 9.81
N ARG A 58 12.59 -8.74 11.09
CA ARG A 58 13.53 -9.14 12.15
C ARG A 58 14.29 -10.43 11.83
N TRP A 59 13.60 -11.42 11.27
CA TRP A 59 14.17 -12.71 10.91
C TRP A 59 14.64 -12.81 9.46
N ASN A 60 14.68 -11.70 8.71
CA ASN A 60 15.06 -11.65 7.29
C ASN A 60 14.29 -12.64 6.39
N LEU A 61 13.06 -13.01 6.79
CA LEU A 61 12.24 -13.94 6.02
C LEU A 61 11.79 -13.30 4.69
N HIS A 62 11.41 -12.04 4.72
CA HIS A 62 11.06 -11.26 3.54
C HIS A 62 12.18 -11.24 2.48
N ARG A 63 13.45 -11.04 2.89
CA ARG A 63 14.62 -11.09 1.99
C ARG A 63 14.80 -12.46 1.37
N ARG A 64 14.64 -13.51 2.15
CA ARG A 64 14.73 -14.90 1.68
C ARG A 64 13.68 -15.22 0.64
N LEU A 65 12.41 -14.87 0.91
CA LEU A 65 11.30 -15.07 -0.03
C LEU A 65 11.54 -14.32 -1.35
N ALA A 66 11.99 -13.07 -1.27
CA ALA A 66 12.32 -12.27 -2.46
C ALA A 66 13.36 -12.93 -3.36
N LEU A 67 14.46 -13.38 -2.78
CA LEU A 67 15.55 -14.04 -3.53
C LEU A 67 15.09 -15.34 -4.21
N TYR A 68 14.22 -16.12 -3.55
CA TYR A 68 13.64 -17.31 -4.17
C TYR A 68 12.75 -16.97 -5.38
N VAL A 69 11.91 -15.92 -5.28
CA VAL A 69 11.11 -15.46 -6.43
C VAL A 69 11.99 -15.05 -7.59
N VAL A 70 13.04 -14.24 -7.35
CA VAL A 70 13.98 -13.81 -8.38
C VAL A 70 14.67 -15.02 -9.03
N LYS A 71 15.12 -16.00 -8.23
CA LYS A 71 15.76 -17.22 -8.70
C LYS A 71 14.87 -18.03 -9.64
N VAL A 72 13.59 -18.18 -9.30
CA VAL A 72 12.61 -18.97 -10.08
C VAL A 72 12.28 -18.31 -11.42
N ILE A 73 12.12 -16.98 -11.44
CA ILE A 73 11.78 -16.24 -12.67
C ILE A 73 12.93 -16.25 -13.67
N GLY A 74 14.18 -16.24 -13.20
CA GLY A 74 15.38 -16.37 -14.02
C GLY A 74 16.17 -15.06 -14.15
N THR A 75 17.38 -15.20 -14.71
CA THR A 75 18.45 -14.20 -14.64
C THR A 75 18.76 -13.49 -15.97
N SER A 76 17.98 -13.70 -17.04
CA SER A 76 18.10 -12.81 -18.20
C SER A 76 17.60 -11.39 -17.82
N PRO A 77 18.17 -10.31 -18.40
CA PRO A 77 17.88 -8.94 -17.95
C PRO A 77 16.39 -8.62 -17.78
N LYS A 78 15.58 -8.97 -18.79
CA LYS A 78 14.12 -8.73 -18.74
C LYS A 78 13.43 -9.59 -17.67
N ARG A 79 13.82 -10.86 -17.54
CA ARG A 79 13.27 -11.76 -16.52
C ARG A 79 13.73 -11.37 -15.13
N LEU A 80 14.96 -10.91 -14.99
CA LEU A 80 15.49 -10.43 -13.73
C LEU A 80 14.70 -9.21 -13.23
N ILE A 81 14.45 -8.23 -14.11
CA ILE A 81 13.59 -7.08 -13.78
C ILE A 81 12.21 -7.59 -13.33
N LEU A 82 11.58 -8.52 -14.07
CA LEU A 82 10.30 -9.10 -13.69
C LEU A 82 10.37 -9.81 -12.33
N GLY A 83 11.40 -10.59 -12.10
CA GLY A 83 11.61 -11.31 -10.83
C GLY A 83 11.71 -10.36 -9.64
N PHE A 84 12.49 -9.27 -9.78
CA PHE A 84 12.56 -8.22 -8.77
C PHE A 84 11.22 -7.52 -8.58
N MET A 85 10.51 -7.20 -9.66
CA MET A 85 9.20 -6.56 -9.57
C MET A 85 8.15 -7.44 -8.89
N LEU A 86 8.08 -8.72 -9.23
CA LEU A 86 7.16 -9.66 -8.61
C LEU A 86 7.51 -9.91 -7.14
N ALA A 87 8.79 -10.06 -6.82
CA ALA A 87 9.25 -10.22 -5.44
C ALA A 87 8.91 -8.98 -4.59
N THR A 88 9.25 -7.79 -5.10
CA THR A 88 8.96 -6.52 -4.43
C THR A 88 7.46 -6.32 -4.25
N GLY A 89 6.67 -6.52 -5.30
CA GLY A 89 5.23 -6.37 -5.27
C GLY A 89 4.56 -7.33 -4.29
N PHE A 90 4.98 -8.61 -4.29
CA PHE A 90 4.47 -9.59 -3.32
C PHE A 90 4.79 -9.20 -1.87
N LEU A 91 6.03 -8.81 -1.60
CA LEU A 91 6.42 -8.39 -0.25
C LEU A 91 5.66 -7.14 0.20
N SER A 92 5.49 -6.19 -0.71
CA SER A 92 4.83 -4.91 -0.39
C SER A 92 3.33 -5.04 -0.12
N MET A 93 2.71 -6.16 -0.42
CA MET A 93 1.35 -6.47 0.04
C MET A 93 1.28 -6.61 1.57
N TRP A 94 2.38 -6.98 2.22
CA TRP A 94 2.42 -7.40 3.63
C TRP A 94 3.37 -6.57 4.49
N VAL A 95 4.37 -5.97 3.85
CA VAL A 95 5.43 -5.17 4.49
C VAL A 95 5.38 -3.77 3.89
N SER A 96 5.74 -2.75 4.65
CA SER A 96 5.71 -1.37 4.13
C SER A 96 6.56 -1.21 2.86
N ASN A 97 6.10 -0.34 1.95
CA ASN A 97 6.77 -0.04 0.69
C ASN A 97 8.23 0.39 0.92
N THR A 98 8.46 1.20 1.94
CA THR A 98 9.80 1.68 2.32
C THR A 98 10.72 0.53 2.73
N ALA A 99 10.27 -0.32 3.66
CA ALA A 99 11.07 -1.45 4.14
C ALA A 99 11.36 -2.45 3.01
N THR A 100 10.38 -2.68 2.13
CA THR A 100 10.57 -3.54 0.95
C THR A 100 11.62 -2.95 0.01
N ALA A 101 11.56 -1.65 -0.28
CA ALA A 101 12.53 -0.98 -1.15
C ALA A 101 13.94 -0.96 -0.54
N VAL A 102 14.07 -0.68 0.76
CA VAL A 102 15.36 -0.71 1.49
C VAL A 102 16.06 -2.06 1.37
N VAL A 103 15.31 -3.16 1.30
CA VAL A 103 15.88 -4.51 1.14
C VAL A 103 16.17 -4.84 -0.32
N MET A 104 15.26 -4.49 -1.23
CA MET A 104 15.36 -4.92 -2.62
C MET A 104 16.34 -4.09 -3.46
N LEU A 105 16.45 -2.79 -3.19
CA LEU A 105 17.35 -1.91 -3.95
C LEU A 105 18.83 -2.25 -3.76
N PRO A 106 19.37 -2.53 -2.54
CA PRO A 106 20.74 -3.02 -2.39
C PRO A 106 21.02 -4.34 -3.13
N ILE A 107 20.07 -5.27 -3.16
CA ILE A 107 20.23 -6.50 -3.95
C ILE A 107 20.29 -6.16 -5.45
N GLY A 108 19.41 -5.27 -5.90
CA GLY A 108 19.46 -4.76 -7.28
C GLY A 108 20.77 -4.08 -7.62
N THR A 109 21.33 -3.26 -6.72
CA THR A 109 22.63 -2.61 -6.95
C THR A 109 23.80 -3.60 -6.98
N SER A 110 23.75 -4.69 -6.19
CA SER A 110 24.73 -5.77 -6.25
C SER A 110 24.72 -6.46 -7.62
N VAL A 111 23.52 -6.70 -8.18
CA VAL A 111 23.38 -7.21 -9.55
C VAL A 111 23.98 -6.25 -10.57
N LEU A 112 23.73 -4.94 -10.41
CA LEU A 112 24.27 -3.92 -11.31
C LEU A 112 25.80 -3.83 -11.24
N ALA A 113 26.38 -3.98 -10.05
CA ALA A 113 27.83 -3.99 -9.87
C ALA A 113 28.47 -5.18 -10.62
N LEU A 114 27.92 -6.40 -10.43
CA LEU A 114 28.40 -7.60 -11.15
C LEU A 114 28.27 -7.45 -12.67
N THR A 115 27.14 -6.93 -13.14
CA THR A 115 26.94 -6.74 -14.57
C THR A 115 27.87 -5.69 -15.15
N ALA A 116 28.18 -4.59 -14.41
CA ALA A 116 29.15 -3.58 -14.85
C ALA A 116 30.55 -4.18 -15.10
N GLU A 117 31.01 -5.01 -14.18
CA GLU A 117 32.30 -5.72 -14.35
C GLU A 117 32.28 -6.61 -15.59
N THR A 118 31.22 -7.36 -15.81
CA THR A 118 31.11 -8.32 -16.91
C THR A 118 30.97 -7.67 -18.28
N VAL A 119 30.20 -6.57 -18.40
CA VAL A 119 29.99 -5.88 -19.69
C VAL A 119 31.04 -4.83 -20.00
N GLY A 120 31.97 -4.58 -19.06
CA GLY A 120 33.09 -3.66 -19.24
C GLY A 120 32.73 -2.19 -19.04
N GLY A 121 31.88 -1.90 -18.04
CA GLY A 121 31.62 -0.58 -17.51
C GLY A 121 30.16 -0.18 -17.39
N TRP A 122 29.93 0.78 -16.55
CA TRP A 122 28.59 1.31 -16.22
C TRP A 122 27.84 1.89 -17.42
N ASP A 123 28.56 2.49 -18.34
CA ASP A 123 27.96 3.13 -19.53
C ASP A 123 27.21 2.15 -20.44
N LYS A 124 27.55 0.88 -20.37
CA LYS A 124 26.98 -0.18 -21.22
C LYS A 124 25.71 -0.82 -20.65
N GLN A 125 25.26 -0.40 -19.46
CA GLN A 125 24.07 -0.96 -18.80
C GLN A 125 23.11 0.10 -18.22
N LYS A 126 23.24 1.37 -18.62
CA LYS A 126 22.44 2.47 -18.06
C LYS A 126 20.94 2.22 -18.10
N LYS A 127 20.44 1.76 -19.25
CA LYS A 127 19.00 1.51 -19.41
C LYS A 127 18.53 0.32 -18.60
N PHE A 128 19.34 -0.73 -18.49
CA PHE A 128 19.06 -1.86 -17.62
C PHE A 128 19.01 -1.41 -16.15
N ALA A 129 19.97 -0.61 -15.71
CA ALA A 129 20.02 -0.08 -14.35
C ALA A 129 18.80 0.76 -14.03
N THR A 130 18.44 1.71 -14.91
CA THR A 130 17.23 2.53 -14.76
C THR A 130 15.98 1.65 -14.68
N ALA A 131 15.80 0.68 -15.59
CA ALA A 131 14.63 -0.19 -15.60
C ALA A 131 14.51 -1.05 -14.34
N LEU A 132 15.66 -1.57 -13.83
CA LEU A 132 15.68 -2.38 -12.61
C LEU A 132 15.34 -1.54 -11.38
N MET A 133 15.96 -0.38 -11.20
CA MET A 133 15.74 0.49 -10.04
C MET A 133 14.30 1.04 -10.01
N LEU A 134 13.80 1.53 -11.15
CA LEU A 134 12.41 1.97 -11.27
C LEU A 134 11.43 0.81 -11.11
N GLY A 135 11.76 -0.36 -11.66
CA GLY A 135 10.94 -1.56 -11.50
C GLY A 135 10.75 -1.92 -10.03
N ILE A 136 11.81 -1.91 -9.23
CA ILE A 136 11.74 -2.16 -7.78
C ILE A 136 10.87 -1.08 -7.10
N ALA A 137 11.14 0.21 -7.35
CA ALA A 137 10.44 1.30 -6.70
C ALA A 137 8.92 1.29 -7.00
N TYR A 138 8.57 1.17 -8.28
CA TYR A 138 7.17 1.17 -8.72
C TYR A 138 6.42 -0.07 -8.23
N SER A 139 7.09 -1.23 -8.20
CA SER A 139 6.48 -2.47 -7.72
C SER A 139 6.15 -2.43 -6.23
N ALA A 140 6.89 -1.67 -5.43
CA ALA A 140 6.57 -1.47 -4.03
C ALA A 140 5.21 -0.78 -3.87
N SER A 141 4.95 0.28 -4.64
CA SER A 141 3.66 0.97 -4.63
C SER A 141 2.53 0.15 -5.26
N ILE A 142 2.77 -0.47 -6.43
CA ILE A 142 1.76 -1.27 -7.13
C ILE A 142 1.37 -2.50 -6.31
N GLY A 143 2.34 -3.21 -5.74
CA GLY A 143 2.08 -4.42 -4.95
C GLY A 143 1.22 -4.13 -3.73
N SER A 144 1.47 -3.02 -3.05
CA SER A 144 0.75 -2.63 -1.84
C SER A 144 -0.76 -2.43 -2.03
N LEU A 145 -1.24 -2.25 -3.27
CA LEU A 145 -2.67 -2.21 -3.59
C LEU A 145 -3.39 -3.53 -3.27
N GLY A 146 -2.65 -4.65 -3.22
CA GLY A 146 -3.20 -5.99 -3.14
C GLY A 146 -3.92 -6.33 -1.84
N THR A 147 -3.57 -5.70 -0.72
CA THR A 147 -4.19 -5.98 0.59
C THR A 147 -4.62 -4.71 1.31
N LEU A 148 -5.49 -4.85 2.33
CA LEU A 148 -5.88 -3.71 3.16
C LEU A 148 -4.69 -3.13 3.94
N ILE A 149 -3.77 -3.97 4.40
CA ILE A 149 -2.59 -3.55 5.19
C ILE A 149 -1.37 -3.18 4.34
N GLY A 150 -1.42 -3.36 3.02
CA GLY A 150 -0.29 -3.06 2.13
C GLY A 150 0.04 -1.58 2.05
N THR A 151 -0.97 -0.72 2.15
CA THR A 151 -0.79 0.74 2.07
C THR A 151 -1.79 1.48 2.95
N PRO A 152 -1.38 2.59 3.58
CA PRO A 152 -2.25 3.41 4.41
C PRO A 152 -3.57 3.86 3.75
N PRO A 153 -3.62 4.29 2.48
CA PRO A 153 -4.85 4.65 1.82
C PRO A 153 -5.93 3.56 1.84
N ASN A 154 -5.55 2.29 1.62
CA ASN A 154 -6.51 1.16 1.63
C ASN A 154 -7.15 0.97 3.00
N ALA A 155 -6.33 1.04 4.05
CA ALA A 155 -6.82 0.93 5.41
C ALA A 155 -7.70 2.09 5.81
N PHE A 156 -7.30 3.30 5.45
CA PHE A 156 -8.12 4.48 5.73
C PHE A 156 -9.50 4.36 5.09
N LEU A 157 -9.54 3.88 3.84
CA LEU A 157 -10.82 3.60 3.17
C LEU A 157 -11.67 2.59 3.95
N ASN A 158 -11.08 1.46 4.39
CA ASN A 158 -11.80 0.46 5.16
C ASN A 158 -12.37 1.03 6.48
N ALA A 159 -11.55 1.80 7.20
CA ALA A 159 -11.97 2.46 8.43
C ALA A 159 -13.09 3.48 8.18
N TYR A 160 -12.94 4.34 7.17
CA TYR A 160 -13.93 5.33 6.78
C TYR A 160 -15.28 4.68 6.44
N MET A 161 -15.26 3.61 5.64
CA MET A 161 -16.48 2.90 5.27
C MET A 161 -17.14 2.23 6.48
N ALA A 162 -16.36 1.61 7.36
CA ALA A 162 -16.88 0.97 8.57
C ALA A 162 -17.46 2.00 9.57
N ASP A 163 -16.71 3.06 9.87
CA ASP A 163 -17.05 4.02 10.93
C ASP A 163 -18.13 5.02 10.47
N THR A 164 -18.19 5.34 9.16
CA THR A 164 -19.09 6.36 8.62
C THR A 164 -20.35 5.76 8.00
N TRP A 165 -20.22 4.64 7.31
CA TRP A 165 -21.27 4.04 6.48
C TRP A 165 -21.74 2.69 7.00
N GLY A 166 -21.12 2.15 8.07
CA GLY A 166 -21.42 0.81 8.58
C GLY A 166 -21.09 -0.31 7.61
N VAL A 167 -20.24 -0.05 6.62
CA VAL A 167 -19.88 -0.99 5.56
C VAL A 167 -18.46 -1.49 5.76
N THR A 168 -18.28 -2.79 6.03
CA THR A 168 -16.96 -3.43 6.12
C THR A 168 -16.54 -3.98 4.77
N LEU A 169 -15.34 -3.63 4.29
CA LEU A 169 -14.81 -4.15 3.03
C LEU A 169 -14.42 -5.62 3.14
N GLY A 170 -13.88 -6.01 4.29
CA GLY A 170 -13.34 -7.35 4.56
C GLY A 170 -12.02 -7.61 3.83
N PHE A 171 -11.07 -8.22 4.54
CA PHE A 171 -9.71 -8.42 4.04
C PHE A 171 -9.68 -9.28 2.76
N GLY A 172 -10.38 -10.42 2.77
CA GLY A 172 -10.44 -11.33 1.62
C GLY A 172 -11.16 -10.74 0.41
N ARG A 173 -12.26 -9.98 0.63
CA ARG A 173 -12.99 -9.30 -0.46
C ARG A 173 -12.13 -8.21 -1.11
N TRP A 174 -11.38 -7.44 -0.30
CA TRP A 174 -10.42 -6.49 -0.84
C TRP A 174 -9.34 -7.16 -1.67
N MET A 175 -8.76 -8.28 -1.18
CA MET A 175 -7.76 -9.04 -1.95
C MET A 175 -8.31 -9.53 -3.29
N ALA A 176 -9.58 -9.88 -3.37
CA ALA A 176 -10.21 -10.29 -4.63
C ALA A 176 -10.27 -9.16 -5.68
N VAL A 177 -10.24 -7.90 -5.25
CA VAL A 177 -10.11 -6.71 -6.12
C VAL A 177 -8.65 -6.30 -6.29
N GLY A 178 -7.93 -6.17 -5.19
CA GLY A 178 -6.59 -5.57 -5.15
C GLY A 178 -5.50 -6.46 -5.75
N VAL A 179 -5.52 -7.78 -5.51
CA VAL A 179 -4.48 -8.70 -6.02
C VAL A 179 -4.52 -8.80 -7.55
N PRO A 180 -5.68 -8.99 -8.21
CA PRO A 180 -5.73 -8.98 -9.68
C PRO A 180 -5.30 -7.64 -10.28
N LEU A 181 -5.69 -6.52 -9.66
CA LEU A 181 -5.22 -5.19 -10.09
C LEU A 181 -3.70 -5.08 -9.98
N ALA A 182 -3.13 -5.38 -8.80
CA ALA A 182 -1.70 -5.31 -8.56
C ALA A 182 -0.91 -6.21 -9.52
N ALA A 183 -1.34 -7.46 -9.72
CA ALA A 183 -0.68 -8.40 -10.62
C ALA A 183 -0.71 -7.91 -12.08
N THR A 184 -1.87 -7.46 -12.56
CA THR A 184 -2.02 -6.93 -13.92
C THR A 184 -1.18 -5.66 -14.09
N PHE A 185 -1.24 -4.75 -13.13
CA PHE A 185 -0.48 -3.51 -13.18
C PHE A 185 1.05 -3.76 -13.14
N LEU A 186 1.53 -4.70 -12.33
CA LEU A 186 2.93 -5.11 -12.31
C LEU A 186 3.41 -5.62 -13.67
N LEU A 187 2.63 -6.47 -14.33
CA LEU A 187 2.98 -6.99 -15.66
C LEU A 187 3.01 -5.89 -16.72
N ILE A 188 2.03 -4.98 -16.69
CA ILE A 188 1.98 -3.83 -17.59
C ILE A 188 3.15 -2.88 -17.32
N ALA A 189 3.44 -2.59 -16.04
CA ALA A 189 4.57 -1.76 -15.64
C ALA A 189 5.91 -2.37 -16.10
N TRP A 190 6.09 -3.67 -15.91
CA TRP A 190 7.26 -4.38 -16.42
C TRP A 190 7.40 -4.22 -17.95
N PHE A 191 6.31 -4.50 -18.68
CA PHE A 191 6.33 -4.38 -20.15
C PHE A 191 6.65 -2.96 -20.61
N LEU A 192 6.07 -1.96 -19.95
CA LEU A 192 6.33 -0.54 -20.23
C LEU A 192 7.81 -0.21 -19.97
N LEU A 193 8.36 -0.59 -18.81
CA LEU A 193 9.73 -0.29 -18.44
C LEU A 193 10.75 -0.94 -19.39
N ILE A 194 10.57 -2.21 -19.77
CA ILE A 194 11.47 -2.89 -20.70
C ILE A 194 11.33 -2.39 -22.14
N THR A 195 10.24 -1.70 -22.45
CA THR A 195 10.01 -1.10 -23.79
C THR A 195 10.59 0.31 -23.85
N ILE A 196 10.43 1.11 -22.81
CA ILE A 196 11.00 2.47 -22.69
C ILE A 196 12.51 2.42 -22.49
N PHE A 197 12.95 1.61 -21.52
CA PHE A 197 14.35 1.42 -21.15
C PHE A 197 14.79 0.03 -21.59
N LYS A 198 15.04 -0.12 -22.88
CA LYS A 198 15.45 -1.39 -23.46
C LYS A 198 16.81 -1.81 -22.88
N PRO A 199 16.88 -2.90 -22.08
CA PRO A 199 18.17 -3.40 -21.59
C PRO A 199 19.16 -3.63 -22.74
N GLU A 200 20.39 -3.18 -22.57
CA GLU A 200 21.44 -3.22 -23.59
C GLU A 200 21.96 -4.65 -23.83
N MET A 201 21.85 -5.50 -22.83
CA MET A 201 22.36 -6.87 -22.85
C MET A 201 21.24 -7.90 -22.98
N LYS A 202 21.59 -9.09 -23.52
CA LYS A 202 20.65 -10.22 -23.65
C LYS A 202 20.77 -11.21 -22.49
N GLU A 203 21.96 -11.34 -21.91
CA GLU A 203 22.29 -12.26 -20.83
C GLU A 203 23.11 -11.54 -19.76
N ILE A 204 23.05 -12.02 -18.53
CA ILE A 204 23.85 -11.57 -17.40
C ILE A 204 24.74 -12.75 -16.98
N PRO A 205 26.02 -12.77 -17.45
CA PRO A 205 26.96 -13.80 -17.01
C PRO A 205 27.12 -13.73 -15.47
N GLY A 206 27.10 -14.90 -14.81
CA GLY A 206 27.21 -14.95 -13.35
C GLY A 206 25.97 -14.50 -12.57
N GLY A 207 24.87 -14.09 -13.26
CA GLY A 207 23.70 -13.57 -12.58
C GLY A 207 22.94 -14.61 -11.74
N ARG A 208 23.01 -15.89 -12.11
CA ARG A 208 22.41 -16.99 -11.33
C ARG A 208 23.26 -17.32 -10.10
N GLU A 209 24.56 -17.38 -10.30
CA GLU A 209 25.54 -17.60 -9.23
C GLU A 209 25.43 -16.52 -8.16
N LEU A 210 25.29 -15.25 -8.54
CA LEU A 210 25.10 -14.15 -7.59
C LEU A 210 23.86 -14.35 -6.74
N ILE A 211 22.70 -14.67 -7.34
CA ILE A 211 21.47 -14.89 -6.58
C ILE A 211 21.58 -16.13 -5.68
N ASP A 212 22.24 -17.18 -6.17
CA ASP A 212 22.51 -18.38 -5.38
C ASP A 212 23.46 -18.09 -4.19
N ASP A 213 24.45 -17.24 -4.37
CA ASP A 213 25.36 -16.84 -3.30
C ASP A 213 24.70 -15.92 -2.28
N GLU A 214 23.83 -14.99 -2.71
CA GLU A 214 22.98 -14.21 -1.80
C GLU A 214 22.05 -15.13 -0.96
N ILE A 215 21.48 -16.18 -1.57
CA ILE A 215 20.67 -17.18 -0.85
C ILE A 215 21.54 -17.98 0.13
N LYS A 216 22.73 -18.42 -0.28
CA LYS A 216 23.69 -19.14 0.59
C LYS A 216 24.13 -18.28 1.77
N ALA A 217 24.37 -16.97 1.54
CA ALA A 217 24.77 -16.03 2.59
C ALA A 217 23.71 -15.88 3.68
N LEU A 218 22.42 -16.13 3.39
CA LEU A 218 21.37 -16.19 4.41
C LEU A 218 21.44 -17.43 5.31
N GLY A 219 22.29 -18.42 4.97
CA GLY A 219 22.41 -19.68 5.68
C GLY A 219 21.18 -20.58 5.60
N PRO A 220 21.13 -21.66 6.40
CA PRO A 220 19.98 -22.57 6.44
C PRO A 220 18.74 -21.89 7.02
N TRP A 221 17.56 -22.51 6.80
CA TRP A 221 16.33 -22.08 7.44
C TRP A 221 16.45 -22.18 8.95
N THR A 222 16.14 -21.09 9.63
CA THR A 222 16.15 -21.05 11.09
C THR A 222 14.77 -21.31 11.67
N ARG A 223 14.70 -21.86 12.89
CA ARG A 223 13.43 -22.07 13.60
C ARG A 223 12.57 -20.79 13.67
N PRO A 224 13.13 -19.62 14.04
CA PRO A 224 12.34 -18.36 14.04
C PRO A 224 11.74 -18.00 12.68
N GLN A 225 12.49 -18.18 11.58
CA GLN A 225 11.98 -17.94 10.23
C GLN A 225 10.77 -18.81 9.92
N ILE A 226 10.88 -20.12 10.22
CA ILE A 226 9.81 -21.08 9.94
C ILE A 226 8.57 -20.74 10.78
N MET A 227 8.75 -20.48 12.09
CA MET A 227 7.63 -20.16 12.99
C MET A 227 6.93 -18.86 12.59
N THR A 228 7.70 -17.81 12.30
CA THR A 228 7.15 -16.53 11.82
C THR A 228 6.42 -16.72 10.48
N GLY A 229 6.99 -17.51 9.57
CA GLY A 229 6.33 -17.84 8.31
C GLY A 229 5.02 -18.60 8.48
N ILE A 230 4.96 -19.56 9.41
CA ILE A 230 3.72 -20.29 9.72
C ILE A 230 2.66 -19.34 10.29
N ILE A 231 3.01 -18.47 11.24
CA ILE A 231 2.07 -17.48 11.80
C ILE A 231 1.55 -16.56 10.70
N PHE A 232 2.43 -16.06 9.84
CA PHE A 232 2.05 -15.22 8.70
C PHE A 232 1.06 -15.93 7.76
N VAL A 233 1.36 -17.18 7.36
CA VAL A 233 0.48 -17.95 6.46
C VAL A 233 -0.86 -18.24 7.13
N LEU A 234 -0.85 -18.59 8.43
CA LEU A 234 -2.08 -18.83 9.19
C LEU A 234 -2.93 -17.57 9.34
N ALA A 235 -2.31 -16.40 9.59
CA ALA A 235 -3.03 -15.12 9.64
C ALA A 235 -3.62 -14.76 8.29
N ALA A 236 -2.85 -14.89 7.20
CA ALA A 236 -3.34 -14.63 5.85
C ALA A 236 -4.49 -15.59 5.46
N ALA A 237 -4.38 -16.87 5.78
CA ALA A 237 -5.45 -17.84 5.56
C ALA A 237 -6.68 -17.52 6.41
N ALA A 238 -6.50 -17.14 7.68
CA ALA A 238 -7.59 -16.76 8.58
C ALA A 238 -8.36 -15.55 8.07
N TRP A 239 -7.69 -14.49 7.61
CA TRP A 239 -8.34 -13.31 7.02
C TRP A 239 -9.20 -13.62 5.79
N VAL A 240 -8.86 -14.68 5.04
CA VAL A 240 -9.64 -15.10 3.87
C VAL A 240 -10.76 -16.06 4.24
N THR A 241 -10.49 -17.00 5.17
CA THR A 241 -11.41 -18.12 5.43
C THR A 241 -12.37 -17.87 6.58
N LEU A 242 -11.94 -17.19 7.65
CA LEU A 242 -12.79 -16.98 8.82
C LEU A 242 -14.06 -16.18 8.52
N PRO A 243 -14.06 -15.12 7.70
CA PRO A 243 -15.29 -14.43 7.33
C PRO A 243 -16.30 -15.34 6.62
N LEU A 244 -15.84 -16.38 5.92
CA LEU A 244 -16.71 -17.34 5.22
C LEU A 244 -17.30 -18.38 6.17
N VAL A 245 -16.57 -18.75 7.21
CA VAL A 245 -16.98 -19.78 8.19
C VAL A 245 -17.75 -19.16 9.36
N LEU A 246 -17.37 -17.97 9.77
CA LEU A 246 -17.94 -17.24 10.90
C LEU A 246 -18.92 -16.14 10.47
N SER A 247 -19.56 -16.29 9.31
CA SER A 247 -20.50 -15.31 8.76
C SER A 247 -21.69 -15.01 9.69
N GLU A 248 -22.05 -15.93 10.58
CA GLU A 248 -23.12 -15.77 11.59
C GLU A 248 -22.61 -15.21 12.93
N PHE A 249 -21.29 -15.01 13.07
CA PHE A 249 -20.69 -14.51 14.31
C PHE A 249 -20.59 -12.98 14.28
N GLU A 250 -21.58 -12.30 14.84
CA GLU A 250 -21.73 -10.83 14.79
C GLU A 250 -20.52 -10.05 15.32
N ASN A 251 -19.72 -10.65 16.22
CA ASN A 251 -18.55 -9.99 16.82
C ASN A 251 -17.23 -10.29 16.10
N TYR A 252 -17.27 -10.93 14.93
CA TYR A 252 -16.04 -11.15 14.17
C TYR A 252 -15.55 -9.87 13.50
N ASP A 253 -14.26 -9.58 13.65
CA ASP A 253 -13.56 -8.52 12.94
C ASP A 253 -12.15 -9.00 12.53
N ASP A 254 -11.68 -8.57 11.38
CA ASP A 254 -10.36 -8.92 10.85
C ASP A 254 -9.21 -8.45 11.78
N ALA A 255 -9.44 -7.42 12.60
CA ALA A 255 -8.48 -6.96 13.62
C ALA A 255 -8.16 -8.04 14.66
N ILE A 256 -9.12 -8.92 14.98
CA ILE A 256 -8.91 -10.02 15.93
C ILE A 256 -7.80 -10.93 15.45
N VAL A 257 -7.79 -11.28 14.16
CA VAL A 257 -6.75 -12.13 13.56
C VAL A 257 -5.38 -11.44 13.63
N GLY A 258 -5.31 -10.16 13.26
CA GLY A 258 -4.07 -9.38 13.29
C GLY A 258 -3.46 -9.29 14.69
N ILE A 259 -4.28 -8.93 15.68
CA ILE A 259 -3.82 -8.80 17.07
C ILE A 259 -3.48 -10.15 17.68
N ALA A 260 -4.27 -11.20 17.42
CA ALA A 260 -3.98 -12.56 17.90
C ALA A 260 -2.62 -13.06 17.35
N ALA A 261 -2.37 -12.88 16.05
CA ALA A 261 -1.09 -13.21 15.44
C ALA A 261 0.07 -12.39 16.05
N GLY A 262 -0.14 -11.07 16.27
CA GLY A 262 0.82 -10.20 16.96
C GLY A 262 1.15 -10.70 18.36
N ILE A 263 0.14 -11.03 19.16
CA ILE A 263 0.33 -11.58 20.53
C ILE A 263 1.09 -12.92 20.49
N LEU A 264 0.76 -13.81 19.57
CA LEU A 264 1.48 -15.08 19.40
C LEU A 264 2.97 -14.86 19.12
N LEU A 265 3.35 -13.84 18.36
CA LEU A 265 4.75 -13.50 18.08
C LEU A 265 5.50 -13.09 19.37
N PHE A 266 4.85 -12.42 20.32
CA PHE A 266 5.43 -12.08 21.60
C PHE A 266 5.54 -13.29 22.57
N ILE A 267 4.60 -14.25 22.47
CA ILE A 267 4.56 -15.42 23.35
C ILE A 267 5.56 -16.49 22.89
N LEU A 268 5.63 -16.76 21.59
CA LEU A 268 6.38 -17.89 21.07
C LEU A 268 7.89 -17.65 21.09
N PRO A 269 8.68 -18.62 21.57
CA PRO A 269 10.12 -18.46 21.69
C PRO A 269 10.83 -18.73 20.36
N ALA A 270 11.70 -17.82 20.00
CA ALA A 270 12.71 -18.01 18.95
C ALA A 270 13.88 -18.86 19.45
N ASP A 271 14.38 -18.54 20.66
CA ASP A 271 15.38 -19.31 21.38
C ASP A 271 15.02 -19.40 22.88
N ASN A 272 14.69 -20.61 23.32
CA ASN A 272 14.33 -20.87 24.72
C ASN A 272 15.49 -20.66 25.69
N LYS A 273 16.74 -20.97 25.28
CA LYS A 273 17.91 -20.85 26.13
C LYS A 273 18.27 -19.40 26.43
N ARG A 274 18.13 -18.54 25.39
CA ARG A 274 18.42 -17.11 25.49
C ARG A 274 17.19 -16.27 25.82
N ARG A 275 16.02 -16.87 26.02
CA ARG A 275 14.73 -16.21 26.27
C ARG A 275 14.35 -15.20 25.18
N ILE A 276 14.80 -15.41 23.94
CA ILE A 276 14.46 -14.56 22.80
C ILE A 276 13.10 -14.98 22.28
N ARG A 277 12.20 -14.02 22.06
CA ARG A 277 10.87 -14.22 21.45
C ARG A 277 10.92 -13.95 19.93
N LEU A 278 9.89 -14.40 19.19
CA LEU A 278 9.79 -14.11 17.76
C LEU A 278 9.70 -12.60 17.51
N LEU A 279 9.02 -11.88 18.40
CA LEU A 279 8.98 -10.43 18.44
C LEU A 279 9.20 -9.96 19.87
N ASP A 280 9.93 -8.87 20.07
CA ASP A 280 10.05 -8.16 21.34
C ASP A 280 9.51 -6.73 21.20
N TRP A 281 9.33 -6.07 22.33
CA TRP A 281 8.75 -4.72 22.36
C TRP A 281 9.66 -3.66 21.74
N GLU A 282 10.97 -3.87 21.78
CA GLU A 282 11.95 -2.98 21.14
C GLU A 282 11.73 -2.94 19.62
N THR A 283 11.63 -4.11 18.97
CA THR A 283 11.29 -4.22 17.54
C THR A 283 9.88 -3.69 17.26
N ALA A 284 8.90 -3.98 18.14
CA ALA A 284 7.53 -3.50 17.97
C ALA A 284 7.43 -1.97 18.03
N ASN A 285 8.32 -1.30 18.75
CA ASN A 285 8.39 0.16 18.79
C ASN A 285 8.77 0.82 17.44
N GLU A 286 9.36 0.06 16.52
CA GLU A 286 9.65 0.51 15.16
C GLU A 286 8.39 0.63 14.28
N MET A 287 7.22 0.30 14.82
CA MET A 287 5.94 0.43 14.15
C MET A 287 5.71 1.90 13.74
N PRO A 288 5.12 2.15 12.55
CA PRO A 288 4.82 3.51 12.11
C PRO A 288 3.63 4.09 12.89
N TRP A 289 3.87 4.53 14.13
CA TRP A 289 2.89 5.15 15.02
C TRP A 289 2.26 6.41 14.43
N ASP A 290 3.03 7.15 13.65
CA ASP A 290 2.60 8.32 12.90
C ASP A 290 1.45 8.02 11.95
N VAL A 291 1.47 6.87 11.27
CA VAL A 291 0.39 6.40 10.39
C VAL A 291 -0.86 6.08 11.18
N LEU A 292 -0.73 5.41 12.34
CA LEU A 292 -1.88 5.07 13.19
C LEU A 292 -2.56 6.34 13.74
N LEU A 293 -1.76 7.33 14.17
CA LEU A 293 -2.28 8.62 14.62
C LEU A 293 -2.94 9.39 13.47
N LEU A 294 -2.35 9.36 12.27
CA LEU A 294 -2.91 10.02 11.10
C LEU A 294 -4.30 9.46 10.76
N PHE A 295 -4.49 8.15 10.88
CA PHE A 295 -5.81 7.52 10.69
C PHE A 295 -6.82 8.03 11.72
N GLY A 296 -6.47 8.01 12.99
CA GLY A 296 -7.33 8.51 14.06
C GLY A 296 -7.79 9.94 13.81
N GLY A 297 -6.86 10.84 13.45
CA GLY A 297 -7.16 12.22 13.13
C GLY A 297 -8.04 12.40 11.88
N GLY A 298 -7.78 11.60 10.84
CA GLY A 298 -8.57 11.61 9.61
C GLY A 298 -9.99 11.09 9.82
N LEU A 299 -10.15 10.00 10.58
CA LEU A 299 -11.46 9.45 10.93
C LEU A 299 -12.25 10.38 11.85
N SER A 300 -11.57 11.02 12.81
CA SER A 300 -12.19 12.03 13.66
C SER A 300 -12.68 13.24 12.85
N LEU A 301 -11.87 13.70 11.90
CA LEU A 301 -12.28 14.76 10.96
C LEU A 301 -13.49 14.33 10.12
N SER A 302 -13.47 13.09 9.59
CA SER A 302 -14.57 12.54 8.80
C SER A 302 -15.88 12.44 9.59
N SER A 303 -15.82 11.98 10.84
CA SER A 303 -16.98 11.92 11.73
C SER A 303 -17.61 13.30 11.90
N VAL A 304 -16.79 14.35 12.09
CA VAL A 304 -17.27 15.72 12.22
C VAL A 304 -17.80 16.26 10.89
N PHE A 305 -17.22 15.89 9.74
CA PHE A 305 -17.78 16.25 8.42
C PHE A 305 -19.24 15.81 8.27
N ASN A 306 -19.55 14.61 8.72
CA ASN A 306 -20.89 14.06 8.63
C ASN A 306 -21.83 14.70 9.66
N SER A 307 -21.43 14.77 10.94
CA SER A 307 -22.27 15.29 12.00
C SER A 307 -22.57 16.79 11.87
N SER A 308 -21.66 17.57 11.26
CA SER A 308 -21.82 18.99 10.98
C SER A 308 -22.65 19.31 9.74
N GLY A 309 -22.96 18.31 8.90
CA GLY A 309 -23.64 18.51 7.61
C GLY A 309 -22.70 18.99 6.49
N LEU A 310 -21.38 19.08 6.72
CA LEU A 310 -20.43 19.52 5.70
C LEU A 310 -20.40 18.55 4.51
N SER A 311 -20.52 17.24 4.74
CA SER A 311 -20.63 16.23 3.68
C SER A 311 -21.82 16.48 2.78
N LEU A 312 -22.98 16.85 3.34
CA LEU A 312 -24.19 17.18 2.57
C LEU A 312 -23.99 18.46 1.76
N TRP A 313 -23.39 19.48 2.34
CA TRP A 313 -23.09 20.74 1.65
C TRP A 313 -22.14 20.52 0.45
N ILE A 314 -21.08 19.73 0.63
CA ILE A 314 -20.17 19.33 -0.49
C ILE A 314 -20.97 18.59 -1.56
N GLY A 315 -21.84 17.67 -1.16
CA GLY A 315 -22.72 16.94 -2.06
C GLY A 315 -23.61 17.86 -2.87
N GLU A 316 -24.21 18.87 -2.24
CA GLU A 316 -25.04 19.86 -2.95
C GLU A 316 -24.27 20.64 -4.00
N MET A 317 -23.04 21.04 -3.70
CA MET A 317 -22.18 21.70 -4.69
C MET A 317 -21.81 20.75 -5.85
N ALA A 318 -21.74 19.46 -5.61
CA ALA A 318 -21.41 18.44 -6.62
C ALA A 318 -22.60 17.98 -7.47
N LYS A 319 -23.85 18.39 -7.15
CA LYS A 319 -25.04 17.97 -7.91
C LYS A 319 -24.95 18.21 -9.43
N GLY A 320 -24.24 19.26 -9.85
CA GLY A 320 -24.01 19.52 -11.25
C GLY A 320 -23.22 18.42 -11.98
N LEU A 321 -22.52 17.57 -11.26
CA LEU A 321 -21.79 16.43 -11.85
C LEU A 321 -22.69 15.24 -12.16
N SER A 322 -23.90 15.17 -11.60
CA SER A 322 -24.87 14.06 -11.82
C SER A 322 -25.30 13.89 -13.26
N VAL A 323 -25.08 14.91 -14.13
CA VAL A 323 -25.32 14.81 -15.57
C VAL A 323 -24.26 14.02 -16.32
N LEU A 324 -23.10 13.77 -15.69
CA LEU A 324 -22.01 13.01 -16.27
C LEU A 324 -22.20 11.51 -16.02
N PRO A 325 -21.82 10.64 -16.97
CA PRO A 325 -21.73 9.21 -16.70
C PRO A 325 -20.80 8.93 -15.53
N VAL A 326 -21.21 8.04 -14.61
CA VAL A 326 -20.44 7.71 -13.39
C VAL A 326 -19.01 7.28 -13.72
N VAL A 327 -18.80 6.57 -14.84
CA VAL A 327 -17.46 6.15 -15.28
C VAL A 327 -16.51 7.33 -15.51
N LEU A 328 -17.02 8.46 -16.03
CA LEU A 328 -16.22 9.67 -16.22
C LEU A 328 -15.88 10.34 -14.91
N ILE A 329 -16.80 10.32 -13.93
CA ILE A 329 -16.54 10.85 -12.59
C ILE A 329 -15.47 9.98 -11.91
N VAL A 330 -15.59 8.66 -11.96
CA VAL A 330 -14.59 7.71 -11.42
C VAL A 330 -13.20 7.97 -12.05
N ALA A 331 -13.14 8.08 -13.37
CA ALA A 331 -11.87 8.35 -14.07
C ALA A 331 -11.29 9.73 -13.71
N ALA A 332 -12.13 10.75 -13.59
CA ALA A 332 -11.71 12.10 -13.22
C ALA A 332 -11.19 12.15 -11.77
N VAL A 333 -11.86 11.47 -10.84
CA VAL A 333 -11.42 11.33 -9.44
C VAL A 333 -10.08 10.60 -9.37
N ALA A 334 -9.93 9.46 -10.07
CA ALA A 334 -8.68 8.73 -10.13
C ALA A 334 -7.54 9.61 -10.71
N ALA A 335 -7.80 10.36 -11.79
CA ALA A 335 -6.83 11.25 -12.40
C ALA A 335 -6.42 12.38 -11.45
N LEU A 336 -7.39 13.06 -10.84
CA LEU A 336 -7.15 14.16 -9.91
C LEU A 336 -6.24 13.70 -8.76
N VAL A 337 -6.63 12.62 -8.09
CA VAL A 337 -5.94 12.10 -6.91
C VAL A 337 -4.55 11.59 -7.28
N LEU A 338 -4.42 10.89 -8.40
CA LEU A 338 -3.16 10.31 -8.85
C LEU A 338 -2.12 11.40 -9.17
N PHE A 339 -2.50 12.49 -9.85
CA PHE A 339 -1.57 13.58 -10.09
C PHE A 339 -1.31 14.43 -8.84
N LEU A 340 -2.27 14.55 -7.94
CA LEU A 340 -2.08 15.26 -6.69
C LEU A 340 -1.09 14.54 -5.76
N THR A 341 -1.20 13.21 -5.66
CA THR A 341 -0.34 12.41 -4.78
C THR A 341 1.13 12.39 -5.20
N GLU A 342 1.46 12.80 -6.42
CA GLU A 342 2.85 12.98 -6.88
C GLU A 342 3.61 14.05 -6.10
N ILE A 343 2.89 15.05 -5.57
CA ILE A 343 3.47 16.20 -4.86
C ILE A 343 3.01 16.30 -3.40
N THR A 344 2.22 15.32 -2.94
CA THR A 344 1.69 15.26 -1.57
C THR A 344 1.85 13.86 -1.00
N SER A 345 1.74 13.71 0.33
CA SER A 345 1.75 12.40 0.97
C SER A 345 0.53 11.56 0.55
N ASN A 346 0.76 10.30 0.15
CA ASN A 346 -0.29 9.35 -0.22
C ASN A 346 -1.36 9.23 0.88
N THR A 347 -0.92 9.08 2.13
CA THR A 347 -1.79 8.92 3.28
C THR A 347 -2.62 10.16 3.55
N ALA A 348 -1.97 11.34 3.50
CA ALA A 348 -2.65 12.62 3.69
C ALA A 348 -3.68 12.90 2.57
N THR A 349 -3.34 12.56 1.33
CA THR A 349 -4.24 12.67 0.19
C THR A 349 -5.47 11.79 0.39
N ALA A 350 -5.29 10.51 0.75
CA ALA A 350 -6.40 9.61 1.01
C ALA A 350 -7.28 10.09 2.16
N ALA A 351 -6.68 10.46 3.30
CA ALA A 351 -7.39 10.93 4.48
C ALA A 351 -8.19 12.23 4.24
N THR A 352 -7.76 13.04 3.27
CA THR A 352 -8.47 14.25 2.89
C THR A 352 -9.58 13.98 1.86
N PHE A 353 -9.26 13.22 0.80
CA PHE A 353 -10.16 13.09 -0.34
C PHE A 353 -11.20 11.97 -0.21
N ILE A 354 -10.95 10.91 0.58
CA ILE A 354 -11.96 9.85 0.78
C ILE A 354 -13.25 10.42 1.40
N PRO A 355 -13.21 11.20 2.50
CA PRO A 355 -14.43 11.80 3.06
C PRO A 355 -15.10 12.81 2.12
N ILE A 356 -14.31 13.59 1.37
CA ILE A 356 -14.84 14.55 0.39
C ILE A 356 -15.59 13.80 -0.71
N MET A 357 -15.00 12.73 -1.26
CA MET A 357 -15.64 11.94 -2.32
C MET A 357 -16.84 11.13 -1.79
N GLY A 358 -16.86 10.79 -0.50
CA GLY A 358 -18.06 10.27 0.15
C GLY A 358 -19.23 11.28 0.09
N GLY A 359 -18.97 12.55 0.40
CA GLY A 359 -19.95 13.62 0.26
C GLY A 359 -20.38 13.86 -1.19
N VAL A 360 -19.41 13.84 -2.13
CA VAL A 360 -19.71 13.95 -3.56
C VAL A 360 -20.60 12.80 -4.03
N ALA A 361 -20.35 11.56 -3.59
CA ALA A 361 -21.17 10.39 -3.95
C ALA A 361 -22.64 10.56 -3.55
N VAL A 362 -22.88 11.13 -2.36
CA VAL A 362 -24.24 11.51 -1.93
C VAL A 362 -24.84 12.54 -2.87
N GLY A 363 -24.09 13.59 -3.18
CA GLY A 363 -24.60 14.70 -4.01
C GLY A 363 -24.92 14.33 -5.45
N VAL A 364 -24.17 13.41 -6.05
CA VAL A 364 -24.47 12.90 -7.40
C VAL A 364 -25.51 11.78 -7.41
N GLY A 365 -26.07 11.40 -6.23
CA GLY A 365 -27.18 10.46 -6.10
C GLY A 365 -26.77 8.99 -6.04
N LEU A 366 -25.49 8.66 -5.88
CA LEU A 366 -25.03 7.27 -5.85
C LEU A 366 -25.55 6.48 -4.63
N THR A 367 -25.94 7.16 -3.56
CA THR A 367 -26.50 6.51 -2.36
C THR A 367 -27.99 6.22 -2.45
N ALA A 368 -28.67 6.61 -3.53
CA ALA A 368 -30.10 6.34 -3.70
C ALA A 368 -30.43 4.83 -3.70
N ASP A 369 -29.54 4.00 -4.23
CA ASP A 369 -29.67 2.54 -4.32
C ASP A 369 -28.92 1.77 -3.20
N GLY A 370 -28.37 2.51 -2.22
CA GLY A 370 -27.67 1.94 -1.07
C GLY A 370 -26.35 2.65 -0.75
N ASP A 371 -26.06 2.78 0.54
CA ASP A 371 -24.87 3.49 1.05
C ASP A 371 -23.55 2.88 0.58
N ILE A 372 -23.54 1.58 0.24
CA ILE A 372 -22.36 0.89 -0.25
C ILE A 372 -21.83 1.48 -1.57
N ASN A 373 -22.68 2.13 -2.37
CA ASN A 373 -22.30 2.73 -3.65
C ASN A 373 -21.35 3.94 -3.51
N VAL A 374 -21.17 4.47 -2.32
CA VAL A 374 -20.10 5.43 -2.01
C VAL A 374 -18.73 4.88 -2.42
N LEU A 375 -18.55 3.56 -2.42
CA LEU A 375 -17.34 2.87 -2.87
C LEU A 375 -16.97 3.18 -4.33
N LEU A 376 -17.93 3.52 -5.18
CA LEU A 376 -17.66 3.90 -6.58
C LEU A 376 -16.72 5.10 -6.68
N LEU A 377 -16.76 6.04 -5.74
CA LEU A 377 -15.87 7.20 -5.73
C LEU A 377 -14.74 7.11 -4.70
N THR A 378 -14.90 6.33 -3.63
CA THR A 378 -13.89 6.26 -2.57
C THR A 378 -12.81 5.21 -2.84
N ILE A 379 -13.11 4.07 -3.47
CA ILE A 379 -12.09 3.10 -3.91
C ILE A 379 -11.10 3.74 -4.90
N PRO A 380 -11.53 4.47 -5.96
CA PRO A 380 -10.60 5.16 -6.86
C PRO A 380 -9.65 6.09 -6.13
N VAL A 381 -10.11 6.80 -5.08
CA VAL A 381 -9.23 7.67 -4.27
C VAL A 381 -8.15 6.85 -3.57
N ALA A 382 -8.52 5.78 -2.88
CA ALA A 382 -7.57 4.95 -2.14
C ALA A 382 -6.51 4.33 -3.06
N LEU A 383 -6.93 3.78 -4.20
CA LEU A 383 -6.05 3.17 -5.19
C LEU A 383 -5.14 4.22 -5.86
N ALA A 384 -5.71 5.33 -6.30
CA ALA A 384 -4.97 6.40 -6.98
C ALA A 384 -3.97 7.10 -6.05
N ALA A 385 -4.33 7.33 -4.77
CA ALA A 385 -3.43 7.93 -3.79
C ALA A 385 -2.15 7.11 -3.56
N THR A 386 -2.17 5.82 -3.86
CA THR A 386 -0.98 4.95 -3.75
C THR A 386 -0.12 4.96 -5.04
N CYS A 387 -0.69 5.42 -6.17
CA CYS A 387 -0.06 5.39 -7.49
C CYS A 387 0.70 6.68 -7.78
N ALA A 388 1.93 6.80 -7.26
CA ALA A 388 2.79 7.94 -7.50
C ALA A 388 4.15 7.47 -8.05
N PHE A 389 4.40 7.74 -9.34
CA PHE A 389 5.52 7.14 -10.06
C PHE A 389 6.48 8.14 -10.71
N MET A 390 6.11 9.44 -10.78
CA MET A 390 6.87 10.41 -11.58
C MET A 390 7.98 11.10 -10.81
N LEU A 391 7.81 11.34 -9.50
CA LEU A 391 8.71 12.18 -8.73
C LEU A 391 9.42 11.41 -7.61
N PRO A 392 10.69 11.74 -7.32
CA PRO A 392 11.41 11.14 -6.19
C PRO A 392 10.74 11.42 -4.84
N VAL A 393 10.16 12.61 -4.68
CA VAL A 393 9.51 13.04 -3.42
C VAL A 393 8.16 12.36 -3.18
N ALA A 394 7.57 11.76 -4.20
CA ALA A 394 6.22 11.21 -4.12
C ALA A 394 6.13 10.00 -3.17
N THR A 395 7.15 9.15 -3.15
CA THR A 395 7.20 7.97 -2.26
C THR A 395 8.63 7.67 -1.80
N PRO A 396 8.81 7.09 -0.59
CA PRO A 396 10.14 6.68 -0.13
C PRO A 396 10.84 5.70 -1.09
N PRO A 397 10.20 4.69 -1.69
CA PRO A 397 10.81 3.85 -2.71
C PRO A 397 11.37 4.63 -3.91
N ASN A 398 10.64 5.64 -4.40
CA ASN A 398 11.11 6.50 -5.48
C ASN A 398 12.34 7.32 -5.06
N ALA A 399 12.33 7.87 -3.84
CA ALA A 399 13.46 8.62 -3.29
C ALA A 399 14.72 7.75 -3.18
N ILE A 400 14.58 6.51 -2.70
CA ILE A 400 15.71 5.57 -2.55
C ILE A 400 16.24 5.16 -3.94
N ALA A 401 15.37 4.85 -4.90
CA ALA A 401 15.77 4.52 -6.25
C ALA A 401 16.50 5.69 -6.93
N TYR A 402 16.01 6.91 -6.78
CA TYR A 402 16.67 8.12 -7.26
C TYR A 402 18.01 8.36 -6.55
N GLY A 403 18.04 8.23 -5.22
CA GLY A 403 19.24 8.39 -4.38
C GLY A 403 20.34 7.36 -4.69
N SER A 404 20.02 6.24 -5.34
CA SER A 404 20.99 5.26 -5.79
C SER A 404 21.94 5.80 -6.87
N GLY A 405 21.60 6.91 -7.55
CA GLY A 405 22.36 7.51 -8.63
C GLY A 405 22.20 6.83 -10.00
N TYR A 406 21.45 5.74 -10.09
CA TYR A 406 21.20 5.02 -11.37
C TYR A 406 20.01 5.57 -12.15
N VAL A 407 19.20 6.43 -11.54
CA VAL A 407 17.97 6.97 -12.13
C VAL A 407 18.02 8.49 -12.14
N LYS A 408 17.73 9.10 -13.28
CA LYS A 408 17.56 10.54 -13.42
C LYS A 408 16.09 10.94 -13.30
N ILE A 409 15.81 12.16 -12.81
CA ILE A 409 14.42 12.68 -12.70
C ILE A 409 13.68 12.56 -14.04
N GLY A 410 14.31 12.94 -15.15
CA GLY A 410 13.67 12.84 -16.48
C GLY A 410 13.32 11.42 -16.90
N GLU A 411 14.09 10.41 -16.46
CA GLU A 411 13.80 9.00 -16.71
C GLU A 411 12.64 8.53 -15.84
N MET A 412 12.60 8.95 -14.57
CA MET A 412 11.50 8.67 -13.66
C MET A 412 10.20 9.28 -14.18
N ILE A 413 10.20 10.56 -14.58
CA ILE A 413 9.03 11.21 -15.18
C ILE A 413 8.58 10.47 -16.44
N LYS A 414 9.51 10.07 -17.31
CA LYS A 414 9.18 9.36 -18.55
C LYS A 414 8.51 8.01 -18.31
N GLY A 415 9.04 7.22 -17.36
CA GLY A 415 8.45 5.93 -16.97
C GLY A 415 7.16 6.12 -16.21
N GLY A 416 7.17 7.03 -15.21
CA GLY A 416 6.06 7.27 -14.30
C GLY A 416 4.83 7.88 -14.98
N PHE A 417 4.99 8.83 -15.89
CA PHE A 417 3.86 9.43 -16.62
C PHE A 417 3.05 8.38 -17.39
N GLY A 418 3.73 7.46 -18.08
CA GLY A 418 3.07 6.35 -18.75
C GLY A 418 2.28 5.47 -17.79
N LEU A 419 2.86 5.17 -16.60
CA LEU A 419 2.17 4.40 -15.57
C LEU A 419 1.01 5.15 -14.93
N ASN A 420 1.10 6.46 -14.77
CA ASN A 420 0.02 7.29 -14.26
C ASN A 420 -1.21 7.23 -15.17
N ILE A 421 -1.02 7.39 -16.48
CA ILE A 421 -2.11 7.29 -17.45
C ILE A 421 -2.70 5.87 -17.47
N LEU A 422 -1.86 4.84 -17.49
CA LEU A 422 -2.32 3.45 -17.42
C LEU A 422 -3.01 3.16 -16.08
N GLY A 423 -2.54 3.74 -14.98
CA GLY A 423 -3.13 3.63 -13.65
C GLY A 423 -4.57 4.15 -13.62
N ILE A 424 -4.84 5.32 -14.19
CA ILE A 424 -6.21 5.87 -14.29
C ILE A 424 -7.13 4.88 -15.01
N PHE A 425 -6.69 4.35 -16.13
CA PHE A 425 -7.46 3.38 -16.91
C PHE A 425 -7.67 2.07 -16.13
N LEU A 426 -6.61 1.52 -15.54
CA LEU A 426 -6.68 0.26 -14.81
C LEU A 426 -7.54 0.38 -13.55
N ILE A 427 -7.42 1.47 -12.79
CA ILE A 427 -8.27 1.73 -11.62
C ILE A 427 -9.72 1.80 -12.04
N THR A 428 -10.03 2.62 -13.06
CA THR A 428 -11.41 2.73 -13.57
C THR A 428 -11.96 1.38 -14.01
N LEU A 429 -11.19 0.62 -14.78
CA LEU A 429 -11.58 -0.72 -15.24
C LEU A 429 -11.80 -1.68 -14.06
N THR A 430 -10.94 -1.63 -13.05
CA THR A 430 -11.03 -2.46 -11.84
C THR A 430 -12.31 -2.19 -11.05
N ILE A 431 -12.74 -0.92 -10.96
CA ILE A 431 -14.01 -0.59 -10.30
C ILE A 431 -15.15 -1.34 -10.97
N TYR A 432 -15.27 -1.27 -12.31
CA TYR A 432 -16.39 -1.88 -13.03
C TYR A 432 -16.30 -3.40 -13.13
N LEU A 433 -15.11 -3.96 -13.37
CA LEU A 433 -14.97 -5.41 -13.58
C LEU A 433 -14.86 -6.20 -12.27
N LEU A 434 -14.32 -5.60 -11.20
CA LEU A 434 -14.04 -6.32 -9.96
C LEU A 434 -14.79 -5.74 -8.76
N ALA A 435 -14.70 -4.43 -8.51
CA ALA A 435 -15.32 -3.85 -7.31
C ALA A 435 -16.85 -3.94 -7.36
N VAL A 436 -17.46 -3.60 -8.50
CA VAL A 436 -18.92 -3.66 -8.69
C VAL A 436 -19.47 -5.06 -8.36
N PRO A 437 -19.02 -6.16 -9.00
CA PRO A 437 -19.56 -7.49 -8.70
C PRO A 437 -19.15 -8.02 -7.31
N ILE A 438 -17.95 -7.72 -6.82
CA ILE A 438 -17.46 -8.26 -5.54
C ILE A 438 -18.14 -7.59 -4.35
N PHE A 439 -18.39 -6.30 -4.40
CA PHE A 439 -19.06 -5.54 -3.34
C PHE A 439 -20.57 -5.41 -3.56
N GLY A 440 -21.09 -5.81 -4.72
CA GLY A 440 -22.53 -5.71 -5.03
C GLY A 440 -22.98 -4.26 -5.27
N LEU A 441 -22.15 -3.46 -5.94
CA LEU A 441 -22.46 -2.06 -6.24
C LEU A 441 -23.44 -1.98 -7.41
N SER A 442 -24.35 -0.98 -7.39
CA SER A 442 -25.22 -0.61 -8.50
C SER A 442 -24.62 0.58 -9.27
N VAL A 443 -24.67 0.53 -10.62
CA VAL A 443 -24.03 1.52 -11.52
C VAL A 443 -25.07 2.11 -12.47
#